data_c77ba457ecafafdb6bbeb29f39fe8f45
#
_entry.id   c77ba457ecafafdb6bbeb29f39fe8f45
#
_cell.length_a   1.000
_cell.length_b   1.000
_cell.length_c   1.000
_cell.angle_alpha   90.00
_cell.angle_beta   90.00
_cell.angle_gamma   90.00
#
_symmetry.space_group_name_H-M   'P 1'
#
loop_
_entity.id
_entity.type
_entity.pdbx_description
1 polymer ?
#
loop_
_entity_poly.entity_id
_entity_poly.type
_entity_poly.pdbx_seq_one_letter_code
_entity_poly.pdbx_strand_id
1 'polypeptide(L)'
;MVALTQIGAEFKIIATAHLKQIDRVLNGLTGSAHSLKEKSPHAITVGFAAVNYSEEWTGMEGTRSFPVKRTSARAQQESDETARRLRQVAGPAFDEFLLLTFRATNQEPFPFAWLNAAGIAADYGAALVRIADSYEKRF
;
A
#
# COMPACT_ATOMS: atom_id res chain seq x y z
N MET A 1 -30.96 13.93 0.74
CA MET A 1 -30.42 12.53 0.77
C MET A 1 -28.93 12.61 1.01
N VAL A 2 -28.44 12.02 2.05
CA VAL A 2 -26.99 11.93 2.31
C VAL A 2 -26.51 10.63 1.70
N ALA A 3 -25.59 10.71 0.74
CA ALA A 3 -24.97 9.52 0.18
C ALA A 3 -23.97 8.94 1.21
N LEU A 4 -24.14 7.69 1.60
CA LEU A 4 -23.21 6.97 2.46
C LEU A 4 -22.19 6.20 1.60
N THR A 5 -20.94 6.21 2.02
CA THR A 5 -19.90 5.43 1.38
C THR A 5 -20.13 3.94 1.69
N GLN A 6 -20.23 3.12 0.66
CA GLN A 6 -20.38 1.67 0.80
C GLN A 6 -19.03 0.95 0.76
N ILE A 7 -18.12 1.41 -0.09
CA ILE A 7 -16.75 0.89 -0.18
C ILE A 7 -15.80 2.09 -0.20
N GLY A 8 -14.80 2.07 0.65
CA GLY A 8 -13.75 3.09 0.69
C GLY A 8 -12.38 2.45 0.62
N ALA A 9 -11.51 3.00 -0.23
CA ALA A 9 -10.15 2.51 -0.40
C ALA A 9 -9.12 3.60 -0.12
N GLU A 10 -8.02 3.22 0.50
CA GLU A 10 -6.83 4.06 0.70
C GLU A 10 -5.61 3.37 0.10
N PHE A 11 -4.81 4.14 -0.63
CA PHE A 11 -3.60 3.64 -1.30
C PHE A 11 -2.37 4.45 -0.87
N LYS A 12 -1.30 3.76 -0.47
CA LYS A 12 0.00 4.36 -0.16
C LYS A 12 1.13 3.66 -0.91
N ILE A 13 2.06 4.44 -1.44
CA ILE A 13 3.28 3.93 -2.08
C ILE A 13 4.49 4.35 -1.27
N ILE A 14 5.34 3.39 -0.95
CA ILE A 14 6.65 3.62 -0.33
C ILE A 14 7.71 3.31 -1.39
N ALA A 15 8.19 4.37 -2.05
CA ALA A 15 9.15 4.27 -3.13
C ALA A 15 10.59 4.31 -2.64
N THR A 16 10.85 5.08 -1.56
CA THR A 16 12.17 5.28 -0.93
C THR A 16 12.01 5.66 0.53
N ALA A 17 13.12 5.79 1.25
CA ALA A 17 13.18 6.20 2.67
C ALA A 17 12.23 5.38 3.58
N HIS A 18 12.15 4.08 3.32
CA HIS A 18 11.18 3.15 3.91
C HIS A 18 11.03 3.29 5.43
N LEU A 19 12.12 3.15 6.17
CA LEU A 19 12.09 3.20 7.63
C LEU A 19 11.87 4.61 8.20
N LYS A 20 12.18 5.65 7.44
CA LYS A 20 11.92 7.05 7.85
C LYS A 20 10.45 7.44 7.66
N GLN A 21 9.77 6.81 6.72
CA GLN A 21 8.39 7.16 6.36
C GLN A 21 7.35 6.23 6.98
N ILE A 22 7.76 5.06 7.47
CA ILE A 22 6.82 4.00 7.83
C ILE A 22 5.80 4.43 8.88
N ASP A 23 6.21 5.14 9.92
CA ASP A 23 5.30 5.57 10.98
C ASP A 23 4.26 6.57 10.44
N ARG A 24 4.66 7.49 9.57
CA ARG A 24 3.74 8.42 8.90
C ARG A 24 2.75 7.68 8.00
N VAL A 25 3.22 6.69 7.27
CA VAL A 25 2.37 5.88 6.37
C VAL A 25 1.39 5.03 7.18
N LEU A 26 1.83 4.39 8.25
CA LEU A 26 0.98 3.61 9.15
C LEU A 26 -0.11 4.48 9.78
N ASN A 27 0.26 5.63 10.31
CA ASN A 27 -0.70 6.59 10.90
C ASN A 27 -1.70 7.10 9.85
N GLY A 28 -1.25 7.37 8.62
CA GLY A 28 -2.11 7.77 7.53
C GLY A 28 -3.12 6.70 7.14
N LEU A 29 -2.68 5.46 6.99
CA LEU A 29 -3.55 4.32 6.65
C LEU A 29 -4.57 4.03 7.76
N THR A 30 -4.11 3.88 8.99
CA THR A 30 -4.99 3.59 10.13
C THR A 30 -5.97 4.73 10.40
N GLY A 31 -5.52 5.99 10.29
CA GLY A 31 -6.37 7.16 10.43
C GLY A 31 -7.45 7.26 9.35
N SER A 32 -7.12 6.96 8.11
CA SER A 32 -8.09 6.92 7.00
C SER A 32 -9.14 5.84 7.21
N ALA A 33 -8.73 4.63 7.61
CA ALA A 33 -9.65 3.53 7.91
C ALA A 33 -10.62 3.90 9.04
N HIS A 34 -10.10 4.49 10.13
CA HIS A 34 -10.90 4.93 11.28
C HIS A 34 -11.90 6.02 10.88
N SER A 35 -11.44 7.08 10.21
CA SER A 35 -12.30 8.18 9.75
C SER A 35 -13.41 7.70 8.81
N LEU A 36 -13.13 6.73 7.94
CA LEU A 36 -14.15 6.17 7.05
C LEU A 36 -15.20 5.38 7.83
N LYS A 37 -14.79 4.56 8.79
CA LYS A 37 -15.71 3.78 9.65
C LYS A 37 -16.55 4.67 10.56
N GLU A 38 -16.00 5.78 11.08
CA GLU A 38 -16.77 6.75 11.85
C GLU A 38 -17.88 7.41 11.03
N LYS A 39 -17.59 7.79 9.78
CA LYS A 39 -18.56 8.47 8.90
C LYS A 39 -19.54 7.49 8.24
N SER A 40 -19.14 6.29 8.01
CA SER A 40 -19.91 5.24 7.34
C SER A 40 -19.64 3.89 8.03
N PRO A 41 -20.31 3.59 9.16
CA PRO A 41 -20.00 2.41 9.99
C PRO A 41 -20.13 1.07 9.27
N HIS A 42 -20.94 0.99 8.23
CA HIS A 42 -21.15 -0.22 7.42
C HIS A 42 -20.23 -0.29 6.20
N ALA A 43 -19.45 0.76 5.91
CA ALA A 43 -18.56 0.77 4.76
C ALA A 43 -17.54 -0.37 4.83
N ILE A 44 -17.28 -0.97 3.69
CA ILE A 44 -16.17 -1.91 3.50
C ILE A 44 -14.91 -1.09 3.29
N THR A 45 -13.91 -1.28 4.13
CA THR A 45 -12.64 -0.55 4.04
C THR A 45 -11.57 -1.41 3.40
N VAL A 46 -10.90 -0.87 2.37
CA VAL A 46 -9.84 -1.56 1.63
C VAL A 46 -8.57 -0.73 1.69
N GLY A 47 -7.51 -1.32 2.21
CA GLY A 47 -6.19 -0.71 2.26
C GLY A 47 -5.26 -1.32 1.21
N PHE A 48 -4.50 -0.46 0.53
CA PHE A 48 -3.42 -0.86 -0.37
C PHE A 48 -2.12 -0.20 0.08
N ALA A 49 -1.06 -0.98 0.15
CA ALA A 49 0.28 -0.44 0.30
C ALA A 49 1.22 -1.07 -0.72
N ALA A 50 1.98 -0.25 -1.44
CA ALA A 50 2.98 -0.71 -2.38
C ALA A 50 4.38 -0.37 -1.86
N VAL A 51 5.28 -1.36 -1.84
CA VAL A 51 6.65 -1.25 -1.34
C VAL A 51 7.64 -1.50 -2.46
N ASN A 52 8.53 -0.53 -2.69
CA ASN A 52 9.58 -0.63 -3.70
C ASN A 52 10.82 -1.33 -3.14
N TYR A 53 11.21 -2.42 -3.80
CA TYR A 53 12.39 -3.23 -3.47
C TYR A 53 13.63 -2.86 -4.30
N SER A 54 13.58 -1.81 -5.11
CA SER A 54 14.72 -1.39 -5.92
C SER A 54 15.87 -0.85 -5.08
N GLU A 55 17.08 -1.11 -5.54
CA GLU A 55 18.30 -0.54 -4.97
C GLU A 55 18.41 0.95 -5.28
N GLU A 56 17.86 1.39 -6.39
CA GLU A 56 17.90 2.77 -6.87
C GLU A 56 16.51 3.34 -7.06
N TRP A 57 16.37 4.61 -6.77
CA TRP A 57 15.17 5.40 -7.03
C TRP A 57 15.54 6.85 -7.27
N THR A 58 14.96 7.47 -8.29
CA THR A 58 15.09 8.93 -8.49
C THR A 58 13.82 9.63 -8.04
N GLY A 59 13.92 10.35 -6.93
CA GLY A 59 12.88 11.24 -6.45
C GLY A 59 12.84 12.55 -7.24
N MET A 60 11.66 13.18 -7.28
CA MET A 60 11.46 14.50 -7.87
C MET A 60 10.86 15.45 -6.83
N GLU A 61 11.39 16.66 -6.74
CA GLU A 61 10.85 17.75 -5.94
C GLU A 61 10.78 18.99 -6.83
N GLY A 62 9.60 19.30 -7.33
CA GLY A 62 9.45 20.30 -8.38
C GLY A 62 10.23 19.89 -9.63
N THR A 63 11.18 20.72 -10.07
CA THR A 63 12.08 20.44 -11.21
C THR A 63 13.40 19.78 -10.79
N ARG A 64 13.63 19.58 -9.49
CA ARG A 64 14.85 19.00 -8.96
C ARG A 64 14.72 17.49 -8.81
N SER A 65 15.66 16.75 -9.39
CA SER A 65 15.80 15.31 -9.19
C SER A 65 16.84 15.00 -8.09
N PHE A 66 16.59 13.94 -7.32
CA PHE A 66 17.53 13.45 -6.34
C PHE A 66 17.60 11.91 -6.37
N PRO A 67 18.72 11.33 -6.80
CA PRO A 67 18.90 9.90 -6.81
C PRO A 67 19.15 9.37 -5.38
N VAL A 68 18.52 8.23 -5.06
CA VAL A 68 18.76 7.48 -3.83
C VAL A 68 19.27 6.10 -4.21
N LYS A 69 20.34 5.67 -3.56
CA LYS A 69 20.92 4.34 -3.78
C LYS A 69 21.04 3.60 -2.45
N ARG A 70 20.75 2.30 -2.49
CA ARG A 70 20.91 1.37 -1.38
C ARG A 70 21.70 0.15 -1.86
N THR A 71 22.46 -0.48 -0.97
CA THR A 71 23.00 -1.81 -1.28
C THR A 71 21.85 -2.83 -1.42
N SER A 72 22.07 -3.91 -2.15
CA SER A 72 21.04 -4.95 -2.33
C SER A 72 20.54 -5.48 -0.98
N ALA A 73 21.45 -5.80 -0.07
CA ALA A 73 21.10 -6.27 1.27
C ALA A 73 20.24 -5.27 2.05
N ARG A 74 20.60 -3.98 2.00
CA ARG A 74 19.84 -2.93 2.67
C ARG A 74 18.48 -2.72 2.03
N ALA A 75 18.38 -2.73 0.71
CA ALA A 75 17.11 -2.61 0.01
C ALA A 75 16.15 -3.74 0.41
N GLN A 76 16.64 -4.97 0.44
CA GLN A 76 15.86 -6.13 0.86
C GLN A 76 15.40 -5.99 2.32
N GLN A 77 16.33 -5.73 3.24
CA GLN A 77 16.05 -5.64 4.68
C GLN A 77 15.05 -4.53 5.01
N GLU A 78 15.24 -3.32 4.50
CA GLU A 78 14.35 -2.19 4.76
C GLU A 78 12.96 -2.41 4.16
N SER A 79 12.89 -3.00 2.97
CA SER A 79 11.62 -3.30 2.31
C SER A 79 10.86 -4.42 3.01
N ASP A 80 11.53 -5.48 3.45
CA ASP A 80 10.93 -6.57 4.21
C ASP A 80 10.38 -6.09 5.56
N GLU A 81 11.14 -5.28 6.28
CA GLU A 81 10.70 -4.71 7.56
C GLU A 81 9.49 -3.78 7.36
N THR A 82 9.52 -2.96 6.32
CA THR A 82 8.40 -2.11 5.94
C THR A 82 7.14 -2.93 5.62
N ALA A 83 7.29 -3.95 4.79
CA ALA A 83 6.20 -4.87 4.44
C ALA A 83 5.63 -5.57 5.67
N ARG A 84 6.49 -6.05 6.56
CA ARG A 84 6.10 -6.70 7.81
C ARG A 84 5.27 -5.76 8.69
N ARG A 85 5.73 -4.54 8.91
CA ARG A 85 5.03 -3.54 9.74
C ARG A 85 3.69 -3.13 9.12
N LEU A 86 3.61 -2.97 7.81
CA LEU A 86 2.35 -2.70 7.10
C LEU A 86 1.32 -3.80 7.34
N ARG A 87 1.71 -5.07 7.21
CA ARG A 87 0.81 -6.20 7.47
C ARG A 87 0.37 -6.26 8.92
N GLN A 88 1.27 -6.04 9.87
CA GLN A 88 0.98 -6.19 11.30
C GLN A 88 0.18 -5.04 11.89
N VAL A 89 0.41 -3.81 11.43
CA VAL A 89 -0.19 -2.59 12.00
C VAL A 89 -1.34 -2.05 11.16
N ALA A 90 -1.12 -1.86 9.87
CA ALA A 90 -2.15 -1.32 8.98
C ALA A 90 -3.19 -2.37 8.56
N GLY A 91 -2.75 -3.60 8.29
CA GLY A 91 -3.63 -4.68 7.85
C GLY A 91 -4.89 -4.85 8.70
N PRO A 92 -4.78 -4.96 10.04
CA PRO A 92 -5.95 -5.14 10.92
C PRO A 92 -6.92 -3.96 10.96
N ALA A 93 -6.53 -2.78 10.49
CA ALA A 93 -7.38 -1.59 10.47
C ALA A 93 -8.44 -1.62 9.35
N PHE A 94 -8.22 -2.43 8.31
CA PHE A 94 -9.08 -2.55 7.13
C PHE A 94 -9.83 -3.89 7.13
N ASP A 95 -10.97 -3.93 6.46
CA ASP A 95 -11.67 -5.19 6.18
C ASP A 95 -10.86 -6.05 5.21
N GLU A 96 -10.22 -5.43 4.21
CA GLU A 96 -9.27 -6.06 3.30
C GLU A 96 -8.01 -5.22 3.18
N PHE A 97 -6.85 -5.86 3.19
CA PHE A 97 -5.56 -5.20 3.03
C PHE A 97 -4.67 -5.94 2.02
N LEU A 98 -4.21 -5.22 1.02
CA LEU A 98 -3.36 -5.72 -0.04
C LEU A 98 -1.98 -5.07 0.03
N LEU A 99 -0.96 -5.90 0.16
CA LEU A 99 0.42 -5.48 0.08
C LEU A 99 0.99 -5.85 -1.28
N LEU A 100 1.42 -4.82 -2.01
CA LEU A 100 1.98 -4.94 -3.35
C LEU A 100 3.50 -4.71 -3.27
N THR A 101 4.28 -5.62 -3.81
CA THR A 101 5.73 -5.51 -3.83
C THR A 101 6.22 -5.37 -5.26
N PHE A 102 7.08 -4.39 -5.52
CA PHE A 102 7.52 -4.06 -6.87
C PHE A 102 8.97 -3.57 -6.90
N ARG A 103 9.52 -3.48 -8.11
CA ARG A 103 10.77 -2.80 -8.39
C ARG A 103 10.55 -1.76 -9.48
N ALA A 104 10.97 -0.53 -9.20
CA ALA A 104 10.98 0.58 -10.13
C ALA A 104 12.06 1.59 -9.73
N THR A 105 12.68 2.24 -10.71
CA THR A 105 13.78 3.19 -10.45
C THR A 105 13.34 4.65 -10.60
N ASN A 106 12.20 4.90 -11.23
CA ASN A 106 11.75 6.22 -11.65
C ASN A 106 12.77 6.95 -12.54
N GLN A 107 13.49 6.20 -13.37
CA GLN A 107 14.45 6.69 -14.35
C GLN A 107 14.10 6.12 -15.71
N GLU A 108 14.32 6.91 -16.77
CA GLU A 108 14.12 6.44 -18.13
C GLU A 108 14.98 5.18 -18.42
N PRO A 109 14.44 4.11 -19.01
CA PRO A 109 13.11 3.94 -19.63
C PRO A 109 11.96 3.57 -18.69
N PHE A 110 12.01 3.92 -17.42
CA PHE A 110 11.01 3.66 -16.37
C PHE A 110 10.68 2.17 -16.18
N PRO A 111 11.68 1.32 -15.92
CA PRO A 111 11.43 -0.10 -15.71
C PRO A 111 10.53 -0.32 -14.50
N PHE A 112 9.58 -1.23 -14.64
CA PHE A 112 8.68 -1.65 -13.58
C PHE A 112 8.49 -3.16 -13.63
N ALA A 113 8.54 -3.80 -12.46
CA ALA A 113 8.22 -5.21 -12.31
C ALA A 113 7.59 -5.52 -10.95
N TRP A 114 6.56 -6.36 -10.93
CA TRP A 114 6.10 -6.97 -9.69
C TRP A 114 7.11 -8.01 -9.20
N LEU A 115 7.35 -8.09 -7.88
CA LEU A 115 8.22 -9.13 -7.33
C LEU A 115 7.59 -10.53 -7.45
N ASN A 116 6.28 -10.62 -7.26
CA ASN A 116 5.51 -11.85 -7.34
C ASN A 116 4.17 -11.57 -8.00
N ALA A 117 4.19 -11.43 -9.31
CA ALA A 117 2.99 -11.08 -10.08
C ALA A 117 1.84 -12.10 -9.89
N ALA A 118 2.17 -13.39 -9.89
CA ALA A 118 1.16 -14.45 -9.71
C ALA A 118 0.55 -14.43 -8.31
N GLY A 119 1.37 -14.24 -7.26
CA GLY A 119 0.89 -14.12 -5.88
C GLY A 119 0.03 -12.88 -5.68
N ILE A 120 0.45 -11.73 -6.21
CA ILE A 120 -0.31 -10.47 -6.16
C ILE A 120 -1.67 -10.64 -6.86
N ALA A 121 -1.70 -11.26 -8.04
CA ALA A 121 -2.95 -11.51 -8.76
C ALA A 121 -3.89 -12.45 -7.99
N ALA A 122 -3.36 -13.50 -7.35
CA ALA A 122 -4.13 -14.41 -6.52
C ALA A 122 -4.72 -13.71 -5.29
N ASP A 123 -3.91 -12.92 -4.58
CA ASP A 123 -4.34 -12.15 -3.40
C ASP A 123 -5.41 -11.12 -3.77
N TYR A 124 -5.23 -10.43 -4.88
CA TYR A 124 -6.20 -9.47 -5.40
C TYR A 124 -7.53 -10.14 -5.76
N GLY A 125 -7.49 -11.25 -6.48
CA GLY A 125 -8.68 -12.02 -6.84
C GLY A 125 -9.44 -12.52 -5.59
N ALA A 126 -8.71 -13.06 -4.61
CA ALA A 126 -9.30 -13.51 -3.35
C ALA A 126 -9.93 -12.35 -2.56
N ALA A 127 -9.28 -11.18 -2.53
CA ALA A 127 -9.81 -9.99 -1.88
C ALA A 127 -11.10 -9.51 -2.54
N LEU A 128 -11.18 -9.51 -3.88
CA LEU A 128 -12.41 -9.14 -4.61
C LEU A 128 -13.58 -10.04 -4.24
N VAL A 129 -13.36 -11.35 -4.12
CA VAL A 129 -14.43 -12.30 -3.69
C VAL A 129 -14.90 -11.96 -2.27
N ARG A 130 -13.98 -11.75 -1.33
CA ARG A 130 -14.35 -11.39 0.05
C ARG A 130 -15.04 -10.03 0.15
N ILE A 131 -14.64 -9.05 -0.66
CA ILE A 131 -15.33 -7.75 -0.76
C ILE A 131 -16.76 -7.93 -1.27
N ALA A 132 -16.95 -8.73 -2.32
CA ALA A 132 -18.28 -9.02 -2.86
C ALA A 132 -19.18 -9.70 -1.82
N ASP A 133 -18.68 -10.75 -1.15
CA ASP A 133 -19.41 -11.43 -0.07
C ASP A 133 -19.75 -10.48 1.09
N SER A 134 -18.84 -9.59 1.45
CA SER A 134 -19.06 -8.59 2.50
C SER A 134 -20.08 -7.56 2.07
N TYR A 135 -20.08 -7.17 0.82
CA TYR A 135 -21.04 -6.23 0.24
C TYR A 135 -22.47 -6.81 0.29
N GLU A 136 -22.65 -8.02 -0.18
CA GLU A 136 -23.96 -8.71 -0.15
C GLU A 136 -24.50 -8.90 1.28
N LYS A 137 -23.63 -9.03 2.28
CA LYS A 137 -24.03 -9.16 3.69
C LYS A 137 -24.37 -7.84 4.37
N ARG A 138 -23.81 -6.72 3.89
CA ARG A 138 -23.95 -5.42 4.54
C ARG A 138 -24.99 -4.51 3.87
N PHE A 139 -25.23 -4.74 2.60
CA PHE A 139 -26.10 -3.92 1.75
C PHE A 139 -27.11 -4.77 0.95
#